data_12f30406915f8cac445f6c52ab1e5e2b
#
_entry.id   12f30406915f8cac445f6c52ab1e5e2b
#
_cell.length_a   1.000
_cell.length_b   1.000
_cell.length_c   1.000
_cell.angle_alpha   90.00
_cell.angle_beta   90.00
_cell.angle_gamma   90.00
#
_symmetry.space_group_name_H-M   'P 1'
#
loop_
_entity.id
_entity.type
_entity.pdbx_description
1 polymer ?
#
loop_
_entity_poly.entity_id
_entity_poly.type
_entity_poly.pdbx_seq_one_letter_code
_entity_poly.pdbx_strand_id
1 'polypeptide(L)'
;MDYSTIDILLVEDNLDDAELTMRELKRSHLANNMFHVRNGEEAIDFIFAQNEFEKKRKTARALKVILLDINMPKVNGLEVLEKLKTDKRTKDIPVVVLTSSKETSDIKKCYDLGANSYIAKPVNFDAFTHAIKNIGFYWLLVNEPPIKNVI
;
A
#
# COMPACT_ATOMS: atom_id res chain seq x y z
N MET A 1 17.60 4.83 -10.97
CA MET A 1 16.21 5.27 -10.95
C MET A 1 15.89 5.83 -9.58
N ASP A 2 15.22 6.96 -9.53
CA ASP A 2 14.85 7.61 -8.27
C ASP A 2 13.40 7.26 -7.93
N TYR A 3 13.20 6.66 -6.77
CA TYR A 3 11.87 6.28 -6.29
C TYR A 3 11.27 7.29 -5.30
N SER A 4 11.88 8.46 -5.17
CA SER A 4 11.40 9.48 -4.22
C SER A 4 10.06 10.10 -4.62
N THR A 5 9.64 9.94 -5.88
CA THR A 5 8.39 10.49 -6.40
C THR A 5 7.24 9.50 -6.41
N ILE A 6 7.43 8.31 -5.85
CA ILE A 6 6.38 7.29 -5.82
C ILE A 6 5.27 7.74 -4.86
N ASP A 7 4.03 7.71 -5.33
CA ASP A 7 2.84 8.08 -4.56
C ASP A 7 2.12 6.88 -3.97
N ILE A 8 2.14 5.74 -4.68
CA ILE A 8 1.45 4.52 -4.26
C ILE A 8 2.45 3.39 -4.16
N LEU A 9 2.45 2.71 -3.03
CA LEU A 9 3.15 1.45 -2.87
C LEU A 9 2.13 0.32 -2.83
N LEU A 10 2.29 -0.64 -3.71
CA LEU A 10 1.49 -1.86 -3.72
C LEU A 10 2.33 -3.00 -3.14
N VAL A 11 1.86 -3.58 -2.05
CA VAL A 11 2.50 -4.72 -1.39
C VAL A 11 1.63 -5.95 -1.62
N GLU A 12 2.02 -6.78 -2.58
CA GLU A 12 1.21 -7.90 -3.05
C GLU A 12 2.10 -9.01 -3.60
N ASP A 13 1.97 -10.22 -3.05
CA ASP A 13 2.74 -11.38 -3.52
C ASP A 13 2.05 -12.13 -4.68
N ASN A 14 0.73 -11.99 -4.83
CA ASN A 14 0.00 -12.58 -5.94
C ASN A 14 0.20 -11.73 -7.18
N LEU A 15 0.95 -12.25 -8.16
CA LEU A 15 1.33 -11.50 -9.34
C LEU A 15 0.13 -11.14 -10.23
N ASP A 16 -0.88 -12.00 -10.29
CA ASP A 16 -2.08 -11.71 -11.09
C ASP A 16 -2.87 -10.55 -10.48
N ASP A 17 -3.06 -10.57 -9.16
CA ASP A 17 -3.74 -9.49 -8.45
C ASP A 17 -2.96 -8.18 -8.55
N ALA A 18 -1.63 -8.25 -8.44
CA ALA A 18 -0.78 -7.08 -8.58
C ALA A 18 -0.90 -6.46 -9.98
N GLU A 19 -0.86 -7.30 -11.02
CA GLU A 19 -0.98 -6.84 -12.39
C GLU A 19 -2.34 -6.19 -12.66
N LEU A 20 -3.41 -6.81 -12.19
CA LEU A 20 -4.76 -6.26 -12.34
C LEU A 20 -4.89 -4.90 -11.62
N THR A 21 -4.37 -4.82 -10.42
CA THR A 21 -4.40 -3.59 -9.62
C THR A 21 -3.65 -2.45 -10.33
N MET A 22 -2.44 -2.72 -10.78
CA MET A 22 -1.62 -1.73 -11.47
C MET A 22 -2.23 -1.29 -12.79
N ARG A 23 -2.77 -2.24 -13.54
CA ARG A 23 -3.43 -1.97 -14.84
C ARG A 23 -4.64 -1.07 -14.66
N GLU A 24 -5.48 -1.36 -13.66
CA GLU A 24 -6.69 -0.57 -13.43
C GLU A 24 -6.38 0.86 -13.00
N LEU A 25 -5.40 1.02 -12.11
CA LEU A 25 -4.99 2.36 -11.69
C LEU A 25 -4.41 3.18 -12.84
N LYS A 26 -3.60 2.56 -13.69
CA LYS A 26 -3.06 3.22 -14.89
C LYS A 26 -4.16 3.58 -15.90
N ARG A 27 -5.08 2.65 -16.14
CA ARG A 27 -6.19 2.86 -17.08
C ARG A 27 -7.08 4.01 -16.64
N SER A 28 -7.26 4.18 -15.34
CA SER A 28 -8.07 5.24 -14.75
C SER A 28 -7.31 6.56 -14.62
N HIS A 29 -6.06 6.63 -15.08
CA HIS A 29 -5.18 7.79 -14.96
C HIS A 29 -4.98 8.25 -13.51
N LEU A 30 -5.08 7.31 -12.56
CA LEU A 30 -4.99 7.60 -11.13
C LEU A 30 -3.61 7.37 -10.55
N ALA A 31 -2.75 6.61 -11.22
CA ALA A 31 -1.42 6.29 -10.70
C ALA A 31 -0.37 6.34 -11.79
N ASN A 32 0.33 7.45 -11.88
CA ASN A 32 1.50 7.56 -12.74
C ASN A 32 2.77 7.16 -12.00
N ASN A 33 2.78 7.24 -10.67
CA ASN A 33 3.94 7.01 -9.82
C ASN A 33 3.63 5.91 -8.80
N MET A 34 3.61 4.68 -9.28
CA MET A 34 3.30 3.50 -8.48
C MET A 34 4.47 2.52 -8.50
N PHE A 35 4.72 1.90 -7.36
CA PHE A 35 5.74 0.87 -7.24
C PHE A 35 5.15 -0.37 -6.59
N HIS A 36 5.56 -1.53 -7.08
CA HIS A 36 5.10 -2.83 -6.58
C HIS A 36 6.24 -3.58 -5.92
N VAL A 37 6.01 -4.06 -4.70
CA VAL A 37 6.89 -4.98 -3.98
C VAL A 37 6.11 -6.27 -3.67
N ARG A 38 6.83 -7.37 -3.54
CA ARG A 38 6.22 -8.71 -3.49
C ARG A 38 6.08 -9.30 -2.09
N ASN A 39 6.72 -8.71 -1.10
CA ASN A 39 6.68 -9.24 0.26
C ASN A 39 6.92 -8.13 1.27
N GLY A 40 6.72 -8.48 2.55
CA GLY A 40 6.84 -7.50 3.62
C GLY A 40 8.26 -6.97 3.82
N GLU A 41 9.27 -7.81 3.59
CA GLU A 41 10.66 -7.39 3.72
C GLU A 41 11.01 -6.31 2.69
N GLU A 42 10.63 -6.53 1.42
CA GLU A 42 10.81 -5.51 0.38
C GLU A 42 10.04 -4.23 0.70
N ALA A 43 8.84 -4.37 1.25
CA ALA A 43 8.02 -3.22 1.63
C ALA A 43 8.73 -2.37 2.68
N ILE A 44 9.26 -2.98 3.71
CA ILE A 44 9.99 -2.28 4.77
C ILE A 44 11.23 -1.61 4.19
N ASP A 45 12.00 -2.32 3.38
CA ASP A 45 13.19 -1.76 2.75
C ASP A 45 12.86 -0.54 1.89
N PHE A 46 11.78 -0.62 1.13
CA PHE A 46 11.33 0.51 0.29
C PHE A 46 10.86 1.70 1.13
N ILE A 47 9.98 1.44 2.10
CA ILE A 47 9.37 2.52 2.89
C ILE A 47 10.42 3.26 3.72
N PHE A 48 11.35 2.53 4.31
CA PHE A 48 12.39 3.10 5.17
C PHE A 48 13.69 3.42 4.43
N ALA A 49 13.70 3.30 3.10
CA ALA A 49 14.86 3.56 2.25
C ALA A 49 16.11 2.81 2.73
N GLN A 50 15.96 1.51 2.88
CA GLN A 50 17.02 0.61 3.34
C GLN A 50 17.50 -0.30 2.22
N ASN A 51 18.69 -0.88 2.39
CA ASN A 51 19.28 -1.86 1.49
C ASN A 51 19.31 -1.36 0.04
N GLU A 52 18.67 -2.06 -0.88
CA GLU A 52 18.71 -1.65 -2.29
C GLU A 52 18.06 -0.30 -2.56
N PHE A 53 17.21 0.19 -1.65
CA PHE A 53 16.50 1.47 -1.82
C PHE A 53 17.18 2.64 -1.11
N GLU A 54 18.27 2.41 -0.40
CA GLU A 54 18.95 3.45 0.37
C GLU A 54 19.34 4.65 -0.48
N LYS A 55 19.88 4.40 -1.69
CA LYS A 55 20.29 5.46 -2.60
C LYS A 55 19.20 5.89 -3.57
N LYS A 56 18.19 5.06 -3.76
CA LYS A 56 17.12 5.29 -4.74
C LYS A 56 15.97 6.14 -4.20
N ARG A 57 15.87 6.24 -2.87
CA ARG A 57 14.86 7.08 -2.20
C ARG A 57 15.57 8.12 -1.34
N LYS A 58 16.13 9.12 -1.97
CA LYS A 58 16.94 10.13 -1.30
C LYS A 58 16.15 11.09 -0.43
N THR A 59 14.89 11.29 -0.75
CA THR A 59 14.00 12.14 0.04
C THR A 59 12.90 11.30 0.66
N ALA A 60 12.59 11.55 1.91
CA ALA A 60 11.52 10.84 2.61
C ALA A 60 10.16 11.45 2.29
N ARG A 61 9.85 11.59 1.00
CA ARG A 61 8.54 12.07 0.59
C ARG A 61 7.49 11.05 0.99
N ALA A 62 6.44 11.50 1.65
CA ALA A 62 5.39 10.61 2.11
C ALA A 62 4.62 10.02 0.94
N LEU A 63 4.40 8.72 1.01
CA LEU A 63 3.49 8.04 0.10
C LEU A 63 2.06 8.54 0.36
N LYS A 64 1.26 8.64 -0.69
CA LYS A 64 -0.15 9.02 -0.55
C LYS A 64 -0.98 7.87 0.02
N VAL A 65 -0.64 6.65 -0.34
CA VAL A 65 -1.31 5.45 0.16
C VAL A 65 -0.44 4.22 -0.04
N ILE A 66 -0.56 3.28 0.89
CA ILE A 66 0.01 1.95 0.77
C ILE A 66 -1.15 0.97 0.66
N LEU A 67 -1.17 0.18 -0.41
CA LEU A 67 -2.11 -0.93 -0.59
C LEU A 67 -1.41 -2.19 -0.12
N LEU A 68 -1.92 -2.81 0.92
CA LEU A 68 -1.22 -3.86 1.65
C LEU A 68 -2.03 -5.14 1.74
N ASP A 69 -1.50 -6.24 1.21
CA ASP A 69 -2.02 -7.58 1.49
C ASP A 69 -1.41 -8.08 2.80
N ILE A 70 -2.23 -8.67 3.66
CA ILE A 70 -1.76 -9.20 4.94
C ILE A 70 -1.30 -10.66 4.86
N ASN A 71 -1.70 -11.38 3.83
CA ASN A 71 -1.36 -12.80 3.66
C ASN A 71 -0.19 -12.97 2.70
N MET A 72 1.02 -12.78 3.20
CA MET A 72 2.24 -12.90 2.40
C MET A 72 3.30 -13.74 3.11
N PRO A 73 4.22 -14.38 2.35
CA PRO A 73 5.33 -15.11 2.94
C PRO A 73 6.36 -14.16 3.58
N LYS A 74 7.27 -14.73 4.36
CA LYS A 74 8.32 -14.02 5.10
C LYS A 74 7.71 -13.05 6.12
N VAL A 75 8.01 -11.76 6.02
CA VAL A 75 7.38 -10.75 6.86
C VAL A 75 5.97 -10.52 6.33
N ASN A 76 4.97 -10.91 7.08
CA ASN A 76 3.58 -10.77 6.65
C ASN A 76 3.07 -9.33 6.78
N GLY A 77 1.89 -9.08 6.20
CA GLY A 77 1.34 -7.73 6.18
C GLY A 77 1.02 -7.16 7.54
N LEU A 78 0.66 -7.98 8.52
CA LEU A 78 0.40 -7.49 9.88
C LEU A 78 1.65 -6.94 10.53
N GLU A 79 2.79 -7.58 10.32
CA GLU A 79 4.08 -7.09 10.81
C GLU A 79 4.48 -5.78 10.14
N VAL A 80 4.24 -5.66 8.83
CA VAL A 80 4.48 -4.42 8.09
C VAL A 80 3.63 -3.30 8.65
N LEU A 81 2.33 -3.57 8.84
CA LEU A 81 1.37 -2.58 9.37
C LEU A 81 1.79 -2.10 10.76
N GLU A 82 2.16 -3.02 11.65
CA GLU A 82 2.59 -2.69 12.99
C GLU A 82 3.83 -1.78 12.95
N LYS A 83 4.82 -2.14 12.13
CA LYS A 83 6.04 -1.34 12.02
C LYS A 83 5.75 0.06 11.48
N LEU A 84 4.88 0.18 10.49
CA LEU A 84 4.49 1.47 9.93
C LEU A 84 3.79 2.36 10.95
N LYS A 85 2.88 1.80 11.71
CA LYS A 85 2.02 2.59 12.61
C LYS A 85 2.67 2.90 13.95
N THR A 86 3.78 2.26 14.27
CA THR A 86 4.54 2.53 15.51
C THR A 86 5.76 3.42 15.29
N ASP A 87 6.11 3.72 14.04
CA ASP A 87 7.24 4.58 13.71
C ASP A 87 6.76 5.99 13.38
N LYS A 88 7.37 7.01 13.99
CA LYS A 88 6.98 8.42 13.81
C LYS A 88 7.07 8.88 12.36
N ARG A 89 7.98 8.30 11.58
CA ARG A 89 8.20 8.69 10.17
C ARG A 89 7.10 8.22 9.24
N THR A 90 6.35 7.19 9.63
CA THR A 90 5.43 6.48 8.73
C THR A 90 4.01 6.33 9.27
N LYS A 91 3.79 6.60 10.55
CA LYS A 91 2.49 6.35 11.19
C LYS A 91 1.31 7.07 10.53
N ASP A 92 1.56 8.20 9.89
CA ASP A 92 0.51 9.02 9.27
C ASP A 92 0.27 8.67 7.80
N ILE A 93 1.06 7.76 7.22
CA ILE A 93 0.83 7.30 5.85
C ILE A 93 -0.43 6.43 5.83
N PRO A 94 -1.43 6.76 4.99
CA PRO A 94 -2.62 5.92 4.89
C PRO A 94 -2.29 4.51 4.42
N VAL A 95 -2.81 3.51 5.12
CA VAL A 95 -2.65 2.10 4.75
C VAL A 95 -4.03 1.50 4.53
N VAL A 96 -4.27 1.05 3.30
CA VAL A 96 -5.48 0.33 2.91
C VAL A 96 -5.13 -1.13 2.78
N VAL A 97 -5.70 -1.96 3.64
CA VAL A 97 -5.53 -3.41 3.54
C VAL A 97 -6.42 -3.93 2.42
N LEU A 98 -5.84 -4.67 1.50
CA LEU A 98 -6.54 -5.27 0.36
C LEU A 98 -6.17 -6.74 0.31
N THR A 99 -7.03 -7.60 0.80
CA THR A 99 -6.73 -9.02 1.01
C THR A 99 -7.94 -9.90 0.74
N SER A 100 -7.71 -11.18 0.47
CA SER A 100 -8.79 -12.15 0.29
C SER A 100 -9.44 -12.58 1.61
N SER A 101 -8.84 -12.27 2.75
CA SER A 101 -9.39 -12.65 4.04
C SER A 101 -10.64 -11.84 4.40
N LYS A 102 -11.69 -12.53 4.83
CA LYS A 102 -12.92 -11.94 5.37
C LYS A 102 -13.10 -12.27 6.84
N GLU A 103 -12.08 -12.84 7.48
CA GLU A 103 -12.13 -13.24 8.86
C GLU A 103 -12.25 -12.02 9.77
N THR A 104 -13.25 -12.05 10.66
CA THR A 104 -13.47 -10.95 11.61
C THR A 104 -12.23 -10.66 12.45
N SER A 105 -11.49 -11.72 12.83
CA SER A 105 -10.28 -11.57 13.63
C SER A 105 -9.18 -10.82 12.87
N ASP A 106 -9.04 -11.06 11.56
CA ASP A 106 -8.06 -10.35 10.75
C ASP A 106 -8.44 -8.88 10.57
N ILE A 107 -9.71 -8.61 10.34
CA ILE A 107 -10.23 -7.26 10.23
C ILE A 107 -9.94 -6.49 11.51
N LYS A 108 -10.30 -7.08 12.66
CA LYS A 108 -10.08 -6.45 13.96
C LYS A 108 -8.60 -6.16 14.22
N LYS A 109 -7.73 -7.14 13.96
CA LYS A 109 -6.29 -6.97 14.14
C LYS A 109 -5.74 -5.81 13.30
N CYS A 110 -6.17 -5.71 12.04
CA CYS A 110 -5.72 -4.64 11.17
C CYS A 110 -6.11 -3.27 11.72
N TYR A 111 -7.36 -3.09 12.14
CA TYR A 111 -7.78 -1.81 12.71
C TYR A 111 -7.13 -1.52 14.04
N ASP A 112 -6.93 -2.53 14.89
CA ASP A 112 -6.23 -2.37 16.17
C ASP A 112 -4.77 -1.90 15.94
N LEU A 113 -4.15 -2.36 14.85
CA LEU A 113 -2.79 -1.93 14.49
C LEU A 113 -2.74 -0.59 13.76
N GLY A 114 -3.89 -0.01 13.42
CA GLY A 114 -3.95 1.33 12.85
C GLY A 114 -4.23 1.41 11.35
N ALA A 115 -4.73 0.34 10.73
CA ALA A 115 -5.13 0.41 9.32
C ALA A 115 -6.19 1.48 9.11
N ASN A 116 -6.10 2.19 8.01
CA ASN A 116 -7.04 3.25 7.65
C ASN A 116 -8.30 2.68 7.00
N SER A 117 -8.15 1.57 6.27
CA SER A 117 -9.27 0.91 5.60
C SER A 117 -8.96 -0.56 5.41
N TYR A 118 -9.99 -1.40 5.34
CA TYR A 118 -9.87 -2.83 5.10
C TYR A 118 -10.85 -3.23 4.02
N ILE A 119 -10.35 -3.79 2.93
CA ILE A 119 -11.15 -4.19 1.79
C ILE A 119 -10.87 -5.66 1.49
N ALA A 120 -11.91 -6.49 1.56
CA ALA A 120 -11.81 -7.87 1.14
C ALA A 120 -11.83 -7.91 -0.40
N LYS A 121 -10.85 -8.58 -1.00
CA LYS A 121 -10.78 -8.71 -2.46
C LYS A 121 -12.02 -9.42 -2.98
N PRO A 122 -12.78 -8.81 -3.90
CA PRO A 122 -13.87 -9.52 -4.56
C PRO A 122 -13.34 -10.67 -5.43
N VAL A 123 -14.10 -11.75 -5.52
CA VAL A 123 -13.76 -12.90 -6.37
C VAL A 123 -14.00 -12.57 -7.85
N ASN A 124 -15.02 -11.77 -8.12
CA ASN A 124 -15.41 -11.38 -9.47
C ASN A 124 -14.46 -10.33 -10.02
N PHE A 125 -13.98 -10.53 -11.25
CA PHE A 125 -13.04 -9.64 -11.92
C PHE A 125 -13.55 -8.18 -11.99
N ASP A 126 -14.80 -7.99 -12.45
CA ASP A 126 -15.36 -6.64 -12.60
C ASP A 126 -15.51 -5.94 -11.25
N ALA A 127 -15.94 -6.67 -10.22
CA ALA A 127 -16.06 -6.12 -8.88
C ALA A 127 -14.67 -5.74 -8.32
N PHE A 128 -13.65 -6.56 -8.60
CA PHE A 128 -12.28 -6.28 -8.17
C PHE A 128 -11.75 -5.00 -8.81
N THR A 129 -11.87 -4.88 -10.12
CA THR A 129 -11.40 -3.68 -10.84
C THR A 129 -12.14 -2.43 -10.41
N HIS A 130 -13.45 -2.56 -10.14
CA HIS A 130 -14.26 -1.44 -9.65
C HIS A 130 -13.80 -0.98 -8.26
N ALA A 131 -13.50 -1.93 -7.37
CA ALA A 131 -12.99 -1.62 -6.04
C ALA A 131 -11.64 -0.88 -6.12
N ILE A 132 -10.73 -1.34 -6.99
CA ILE A 132 -9.43 -0.70 -7.19
C ILE A 132 -9.60 0.74 -7.69
N LYS A 133 -10.50 0.96 -8.64
CA LYS A 133 -10.78 2.30 -9.15
C LYS A 133 -11.26 3.23 -8.05
N ASN A 134 -12.16 2.77 -7.19
CA ASN A 134 -12.68 3.55 -6.07
C ASN A 134 -11.60 3.88 -5.04
N ILE A 135 -10.74 2.91 -4.71
CA ILE A 135 -9.61 3.11 -3.81
C ILE A 135 -8.70 4.21 -4.38
N GLY A 136 -8.33 4.10 -5.64
CA GLY A 136 -7.46 5.07 -6.30
C GLY A 136 -8.08 6.46 -6.30
N PHE A 137 -9.34 6.56 -6.68
CA PHE A 137 -10.06 7.83 -6.70
C PHE A 137 -10.06 8.50 -5.33
N TYR A 138 -10.46 7.76 -4.28
CA TYR A 138 -10.56 8.32 -2.94
C TYR A 138 -9.18 8.76 -2.41
N TRP A 139 -8.22 7.85 -2.40
CA TRP A 139 -6.95 8.08 -1.72
C TRP A 139 -6.01 9.02 -2.46
N LEU A 140 -6.12 9.11 -3.79
CA LEU A 140 -5.27 9.98 -4.60
C LEU A 140 -5.87 11.36 -4.85
N LEU A 141 -7.20 11.43 -5.00
CA LEU A 141 -7.86 12.66 -5.43
C LEU A 141 -8.72 13.31 -4.36
N VAL A 142 -9.33 12.51 -3.48
CA VAL A 142 -10.31 13.02 -2.50
C VAL A 142 -9.68 13.20 -1.13
N ASN A 143 -8.93 12.20 -0.66
CA ASN A 143 -8.34 12.26 0.67
C ASN A 143 -7.28 13.36 0.77
N GLU A 144 -7.34 14.14 1.85
CA GLU A 144 -6.29 15.11 2.18
C GLU A 144 -5.31 14.46 3.15
N PRO A 145 -4.05 14.22 2.72
CA PRO A 145 -3.08 13.58 3.61
C PRO A 145 -2.62 14.53 4.73
N PRO A 146 -2.30 13.99 5.91
CA PRO A 146 -1.82 14.81 7.02
C PRO A 146 -0.41 15.35 6.77
N ILE A 147 0.36 14.65 5.91
CA ILE A 147 1.71 15.07 5.53
C ILE A 147 1.70 15.37 4.04
N LYS A 148 1.84 16.66 3.68
CA LYS A 148 1.82 17.08 2.28
C LYS A 148 3.22 17.24 1.69
N ASN A 149 4.16 17.70 2.49
CA ASN A 149 5.54 17.92 2.09
C ASN A 149 6.45 17.43 3.19
N VAL A 150 7.16 16.35 2.93
CA VAL A 150 8.20 15.86 3.82
C VAL A 150 9.52 16.17 3.16
N ILE A 151 10.23 17.06 3.73
CA ILE A 151 11.53 17.48 3.23
C ILE A 151 12.60 16.95 4.13
#